data_b9d3465a30899ff1c0fb55a396f1abc7
#
_entry.id   b9d3465a30899ff1c0fb55a396f1abc7
#
_cell.length_a   1.000
_cell.length_b   1.000
_cell.length_c   1.000
_cell.angle_alpha   90.00
_cell.angle_beta   90.00
_cell.angle_gamma   90.00
#
_symmetry.space_group_name_H-M   'P 1'
#
loop_
_entity.id
_entity.type
_entity.pdbx_description
1 polymer ?
#
loop_
_entity_poly.entity_id
_entity_poly.type
_entity_poly.pdbx_seq_one_letter_code
_entity_poly.pdbx_strand_id
1 'polypeptide(L)'
;MPSATTAAVPMALPRMPWALLVAACLGMFAASCSGTTRAPFLIDMARDLATGLPLVANLMAMTSVAWGVASLVAGAGSDRWGRRPFLVGGPVALAVCMAGAAVSQTFLGVAVWATLAGGCAGAFTGVLMAEASARVADRQRGRALGWVMAGQSLTLLVGVPLAAWIGAYVGWRGVNLCVAGVALAAALALFATTLRPVDGPRAAGAAPPSLRAAMSGRVVRLLAMGVAERVCYGLIAVFFATFLQATYNLSLAGVAVPLAVFALGSIGGTIVGGQLADRLPNRLLTFAVAMFGSAAVALALFGWTGGLSGSVALGFGYVFVNAIARPSLMAALANVPDEVRGTVLGLNVTSASVGWLGAAALGGWMLAQQGFAGFGPLAAGVAVLGGALALFGRR
;
A
#
# COMPACT_ATOMS: atom_id res chain seq x y z
N MET A 1 -65.10 0.51 -6.23
CA MET A 1 -64.03 -0.49 -6.05
C MET A 1 -62.84 0.24 -5.45
N PRO A 2 -62.43 -0.01 -4.21
CA PRO A 2 -61.25 0.64 -3.61
C PRO A 2 -59.97 -0.06 -4.10
N SER A 3 -59.05 0.74 -4.62
CA SER A 3 -57.70 0.31 -5.04
C SER A 3 -56.91 -0.20 -3.83
N ALA A 4 -56.50 -1.45 -3.86
CA ALA A 4 -55.65 -2.07 -2.90
C ALA A 4 -54.23 -1.41 -2.99
N THR A 5 -53.90 -0.58 -2.02
CA THR A 5 -52.54 -0.05 -1.81
C THR A 5 -51.66 -1.22 -1.36
N THR A 6 -50.87 -1.77 -2.27
CA THR A 6 -49.88 -2.78 -1.95
C THR A 6 -48.84 -2.16 -1.03
N ALA A 7 -48.92 -2.45 0.25
CA ALA A 7 -47.94 -2.05 1.24
C ALA A 7 -46.58 -2.65 0.84
N ALA A 8 -45.62 -1.79 0.48
CA ALA A 8 -44.25 -2.18 0.22
C ALA A 8 -43.68 -2.85 1.49
N VAL A 9 -43.41 -4.14 1.41
CA VAL A 9 -42.72 -4.90 2.45
C VAL A 9 -41.40 -4.18 2.70
N PRO A 10 -41.10 -3.75 3.92
CA PRO A 10 -39.83 -3.10 4.22
C PRO A 10 -38.70 -4.10 3.97
N MET A 11 -37.99 -3.91 2.87
CA MET A 11 -36.79 -4.70 2.54
C MET A 11 -35.80 -4.53 3.70
N ALA A 12 -35.62 -5.58 4.50
CA ALA A 12 -34.67 -5.60 5.61
C ALA A 12 -33.32 -5.15 5.08
N LEU A 13 -32.81 -4.07 5.66
CA LEU A 13 -31.50 -3.50 5.28
C LEU A 13 -30.44 -4.61 5.37
N PRO A 14 -29.64 -4.84 4.30
CA PRO A 14 -28.63 -5.89 4.32
C PRO A 14 -27.68 -5.66 5.49
N ARG A 15 -27.61 -6.65 6.38
CA ARG A 15 -26.67 -6.64 7.52
C ARG A 15 -25.23 -6.63 6.97
N MET A 16 -24.32 -5.93 7.66
CA MET A 16 -22.90 -5.95 7.31
C MET A 16 -22.40 -7.40 7.21
N PRO A 17 -21.76 -7.81 6.09
CA PRO A 17 -21.27 -9.17 5.91
C PRO A 17 -19.92 -9.36 6.62
N TRP A 18 -19.95 -9.38 7.96
CA TRP A 18 -18.73 -9.39 8.79
C TRP A 18 -17.76 -10.51 8.45
N ALA A 19 -18.26 -11.72 8.18
CA ALA A 19 -17.41 -12.85 7.80
C ALA A 19 -16.61 -12.56 6.53
N LEU A 20 -17.25 -11.97 5.51
CA LEU A 20 -16.55 -11.55 4.30
C LEU A 20 -15.55 -10.41 4.57
N LEU A 21 -15.93 -9.42 5.39
CA LEU A 21 -15.05 -8.29 5.69
C LEU A 21 -13.79 -8.73 6.46
N VAL A 22 -13.93 -9.68 7.39
CA VAL A 22 -12.79 -10.29 8.10
C VAL A 22 -11.92 -11.10 7.13
N ALA A 23 -12.53 -11.92 6.27
CA ALA A 23 -11.79 -12.66 5.24
C ALA A 23 -11.07 -11.72 4.26
N ALA A 24 -11.73 -10.61 3.88
CA ALA A 24 -11.16 -9.59 3.02
C ALA A 24 -10.00 -8.82 3.70
N CYS A 25 -10.14 -8.50 4.98
CA CYS A 25 -9.07 -7.92 5.78
C CYS A 25 -7.85 -8.85 5.83
N LEU A 26 -8.06 -10.15 6.05
CA LEU A 26 -6.99 -11.15 6.03
C LEU A 26 -6.34 -11.28 4.64
N GLY A 27 -7.13 -11.23 3.56
CA GLY A 27 -6.62 -11.22 2.19
C GLY A 27 -5.75 -9.98 1.90
N MET A 28 -6.21 -8.80 2.32
CA MET A 28 -5.45 -7.55 2.18
C MET A 28 -4.17 -7.59 3.03
N PHE A 29 -4.22 -8.15 4.23
CA PHE A 29 -3.06 -8.37 5.09
C PHE A 29 -2.03 -9.29 4.41
N ALA A 30 -2.43 -10.45 3.89
CA ALA A 30 -1.56 -11.37 3.17
C ALA A 30 -0.90 -10.73 1.94
N ALA A 31 -1.71 -10.02 1.12
CA ALA A 31 -1.20 -9.28 -0.03
C ALA A 31 -0.16 -8.24 0.36
N SER A 32 -0.43 -7.44 1.39
CA SER A 32 0.50 -6.40 1.85
C SER A 32 1.76 -7.01 2.46
N CYS A 33 1.66 -8.11 3.22
CA CYS A 33 2.80 -8.84 3.76
C CYS A 33 3.75 -9.32 2.66
N SER A 34 3.23 -9.82 1.53
CA SER A 34 4.06 -10.36 0.44
C SER A 34 5.10 -9.38 -0.11
N GLY A 35 4.84 -8.08 -0.01
CA GLY A 35 5.78 -7.03 -0.40
C GLY A 35 6.59 -6.47 0.77
N THR A 36 5.89 -6.03 1.83
CA THR A 36 6.48 -5.17 2.87
C THR A 36 7.31 -5.91 3.90
N THR A 37 7.04 -7.21 4.14
CA THR A 37 7.83 -8.00 5.12
C THR A 37 9.27 -8.26 4.70
N ARG A 38 9.66 -7.94 3.47
CA ARG A 38 11.05 -8.03 2.99
C ARG A 38 11.95 -6.92 3.51
N ALA A 39 11.38 -5.77 3.87
CA ALA A 39 12.16 -4.59 4.26
C ALA A 39 13.18 -4.85 5.39
N PRO A 40 12.91 -5.61 6.45
CA PRO A 40 13.90 -5.91 7.48
C PRO A 40 15.03 -6.83 7.02
N PHE A 41 14.86 -7.60 5.93
CA PHE A 41 15.75 -8.67 5.49
C PHE A 41 16.67 -8.28 4.33
N LEU A 42 16.73 -7.02 3.92
CA LEU A 42 17.50 -6.62 2.73
C LEU A 42 18.98 -7.01 2.84
N ILE A 43 19.57 -6.90 4.06
CA ILE A 43 20.97 -7.28 4.31
C ILE A 43 21.14 -8.80 4.20
N ASP A 44 20.27 -9.56 4.86
CA ASP A 44 20.36 -11.02 4.87
C ASP A 44 20.12 -11.60 3.48
N MET A 45 19.13 -11.07 2.75
CA MET A 45 18.87 -11.46 1.36
C MET A 45 20.04 -11.15 0.43
N ALA A 46 20.68 -9.98 0.60
CA ALA A 46 21.84 -9.59 -0.19
C ALA A 46 23.02 -10.57 0.02
N ARG A 47 23.26 -10.95 1.28
CA ARG A 47 24.28 -11.92 1.65
C ARG A 47 23.96 -13.32 1.11
N ASP A 48 22.75 -13.84 1.35
CA ASP A 48 22.35 -15.19 0.96
C ASP A 48 22.25 -15.40 -0.54
N LEU A 49 21.94 -14.35 -1.29
CA LEU A 49 21.81 -14.38 -2.74
C LEU A 49 23.09 -13.88 -3.45
N ALA A 50 24.18 -13.65 -2.69
CA ALA A 50 25.47 -13.16 -3.17
C ALA A 50 25.33 -11.95 -4.12
N THR A 51 24.49 -10.95 -3.73
CA THR A 51 24.18 -9.80 -4.56
C THR A 51 24.27 -8.49 -3.76
N GLY A 52 24.22 -7.35 -4.47
CA GLY A 52 24.25 -6.04 -3.85
C GLY A 52 22.91 -5.66 -3.21
N LEU A 53 22.96 -4.99 -2.07
CA LEU A 53 21.79 -4.50 -1.33
C LEU A 53 20.86 -3.61 -2.19
N PRO A 54 21.36 -2.72 -3.08
CA PRO A 54 20.50 -1.96 -3.99
C PRO A 54 19.68 -2.87 -4.94
N LEU A 55 20.25 -3.98 -5.37
CA LEU A 55 19.57 -4.91 -6.28
C LEU A 55 18.43 -5.64 -5.54
N VAL A 56 18.65 -6.04 -4.29
CA VAL A 56 17.60 -6.64 -3.45
C VAL A 56 16.47 -5.64 -3.16
N ALA A 57 16.79 -4.38 -2.90
CA ALA A 57 15.77 -3.34 -2.70
C ALA A 57 14.87 -3.17 -3.93
N ASN A 58 15.39 -3.36 -5.15
CA ASN A 58 14.62 -3.31 -6.39
C ASN A 58 13.54 -4.41 -6.51
N LEU A 59 13.59 -5.48 -5.71
CA LEU A 59 12.50 -6.45 -5.63
C LEU A 59 11.17 -5.79 -5.23
N MET A 60 11.20 -4.75 -4.40
CA MET A 60 10.00 -4.01 -4.04
C MET A 60 9.46 -3.18 -5.22
N ALA A 61 10.35 -2.63 -6.03
CA ALA A 61 9.98 -1.95 -7.26
C ALA A 61 9.29 -2.91 -8.25
N MET A 62 9.91 -4.07 -8.52
CA MET A 62 9.35 -5.09 -9.41
C MET A 62 7.98 -5.57 -8.93
N THR A 63 7.84 -5.86 -7.65
CA THR A 63 6.57 -6.25 -7.02
C THR A 63 5.50 -5.18 -7.20
N SER A 64 5.85 -3.89 -7.01
CA SER A 64 4.92 -2.77 -7.11
C SER A 64 4.44 -2.51 -8.53
N VAL A 65 5.33 -2.63 -9.51
CA VAL A 65 4.97 -2.51 -10.94
C VAL A 65 4.03 -3.63 -11.35
N ALA A 66 4.37 -4.87 -11.00
CA ALA A 66 3.53 -6.02 -11.30
C ALA A 66 2.15 -5.92 -10.63
N TRP A 67 2.10 -5.42 -9.39
CA TRP A 67 0.84 -5.13 -8.68
C TRP A 67 -0.01 -4.11 -9.44
N GLY A 68 0.56 -2.98 -9.83
CA GLY A 68 -0.14 -1.93 -10.57
C GLY A 68 -0.71 -2.42 -11.88
N VAL A 69 0.09 -3.12 -12.70
CA VAL A 69 -0.33 -3.68 -14.00
C VAL A 69 -1.41 -4.73 -13.82
N ALA A 70 -1.20 -5.69 -12.91
CA ALA A 70 -2.16 -6.78 -12.71
C ALA A 70 -3.50 -6.30 -12.17
N SER A 71 -3.53 -5.25 -11.32
CA SER A 71 -4.78 -4.69 -10.81
C SER A 71 -5.66 -4.09 -11.91
N LEU A 72 -5.06 -3.48 -12.93
CA LEU A 72 -5.78 -2.95 -14.08
C LEU A 72 -6.39 -4.07 -14.94
N VAL A 73 -5.61 -5.10 -15.23
CA VAL A 73 -6.03 -6.24 -16.05
C VAL A 73 -7.11 -7.08 -15.33
N ALA A 74 -6.93 -7.30 -14.03
CA ALA A 74 -7.83 -8.10 -13.23
C ALA A 74 -9.21 -7.44 -13.05
N GLY A 75 -9.30 -6.12 -13.04
CA GLY A 75 -10.56 -5.40 -13.05
C GLY A 75 -11.42 -5.84 -14.22
N ALA A 76 -10.92 -5.69 -15.45
CA ALA A 76 -11.61 -6.10 -16.66
C ALA A 76 -11.84 -7.64 -16.74
N GLY A 77 -10.87 -8.43 -16.26
CA GLY A 77 -10.99 -9.88 -16.20
C GLY A 77 -12.09 -10.35 -15.24
N SER A 78 -12.22 -9.70 -14.08
CA SER A 78 -13.23 -10.05 -13.09
C SER A 78 -14.67 -9.75 -13.55
N ASP A 79 -14.84 -8.76 -14.43
CA ASP A 79 -16.13 -8.46 -15.03
C ASP A 79 -16.56 -9.55 -16.04
N ARG A 80 -15.58 -10.16 -16.74
CA ARG A 80 -15.82 -11.20 -17.75
C ARG A 80 -15.96 -12.60 -17.16
N TRP A 81 -15.09 -12.99 -16.23
CA TRP A 81 -15.01 -14.35 -15.69
C TRP A 81 -15.61 -14.48 -14.28
N GLY A 82 -16.16 -13.37 -13.75
CA GLY A 82 -16.67 -13.30 -12.40
C GLY A 82 -15.57 -13.02 -11.36
N ARG A 83 -15.97 -12.58 -10.19
CA ARG A 83 -15.03 -12.15 -9.13
C ARG A 83 -14.44 -13.33 -8.34
N ARG A 84 -15.20 -14.41 -8.15
CA ARG A 84 -14.82 -15.53 -7.28
C ARG A 84 -13.50 -16.20 -7.67
N PRO A 85 -13.20 -16.48 -8.96
CA PRO A 85 -11.90 -17.03 -9.35
C PRO A 85 -10.71 -16.17 -8.91
N PHE A 86 -10.84 -14.85 -8.97
CA PHE A 86 -9.80 -13.93 -8.53
C PHE A 86 -9.67 -13.89 -7.01
N LEU A 87 -10.80 -13.91 -6.28
CA LEU A 87 -10.82 -13.83 -4.81
C LEU A 87 -10.24 -15.08 -4.14
N VAL A 88 -10.36 -16.24 -4.77
CA VAL A 88 -9.84 -17.50 -4.25
C VAL A 88 -8.51 -17.86 -4.92
N GLY A 89 -8.46 -17.83 -6.24
CA GLY A 89 -7.27 -18.18 -7.01
C GLY A 89 -6.11 -17.20 -6.79
N GLY A 90 -6.40 -15.91 -6.60
CA GLY A 90 -5.36 -14.91 -6.35
C GLY A 90 -4.54 -15.18 -5.09
N PRO A 91 -5.13 -15.35 -3.90
CA PRO A 91 -4.40 -15.71 -2.69
C PRO A 91 -3.72 -17.09 -2.75
N VAL A 92 -4.32 -18.08 -3.44
CA VAL A 92 -3.65 -19.39 -3.67
C VAL A 92 -2.39 -19.20 -4.53
N ALA A 93 -2.51 -18.48 -5.65
CA ALA A 93 -1.36 -18.19 -6.50
C ALA A 93 -0.29 -17.36 -5.76
N LEU A 94 -0.71 -16.42 -4.91
CA LEU A 94 0.20 -15.67 -4.04
C LEU A 94 0.96 -16.61 -3.10
N ALA A 95 0.28 -17.58 -2.47
CA ALA A 95 0.92 -18.56 -1.59
C ALA A 95 1.96 -19.39 -2.34
N VAL A 96 1.65 -19.85 -3.56
CA VAL A 96 2.61 -20.57 -4.42
C VAL A 96 3.83 -19.69 -4.74
N CYS A 97 3.61 -18.43 -5.09
CA CYS A 97 4.70 -17.50 -5.38
C CYS A 97 5.59 -17.25 -4.15
N MET A 98 5.00 -17.11 -2.95
CA MET A 98 5.75 -16.93 -1.71
C MET A 98 6.56 -18.16 -1.35
N ALA A 99 6.00 -19.37 -1.54
CA ALA A 99 6.72 -20.62 -1.36
C ALA A 99 7.84 -20.78 -2.41
N GLY A 100 7.59 -20.44 -3.67
CA GLY A 100 8.60 -20.43 -4.74
C GLY A 100 9.76 -19.48 -4.43
N ALA A 101 9.48 -18.28 -3.91
CA ALA A 101 10.51 -17.36 -3.46
C ALA A 101 11.34 -17.92 -2.30
N ALA A 102 10.70 -18.63 -1.36
CA ALA A 102 11.37 -19.22 -0.19
C ALA A 102 12.37 -20.33 -0.57
N VAL A 103 12.06 -21.15 -1.59
CA VAL A 103 12.94 -22.26 -2.03
C VAL A 103 13.99 -21.82 -3.05
N SER A 104 13.88 -20.60 -3.60
CA SER A 104 14.82 -20.08 -4.61
C SER A 104 16.20 -19.81 -4.02
N GLN A 105 17.25 -20.25 -4.72
CA GLN A 105 18.65 -20.08 -4.30
C GLN A 105 19.35 -18.93 -5.03
N THR A 106 18.73 -18.37 -6.07
CA THR A 106 19.32 -17.31 -6.90
C THR A 106 18.50 -16.04 -6.82
N PHE A 107 19.16 -14.88 -6.97
CA PHE A 107 18.47 -13.60 -7.04
C PHE A 107 17.39 -13.58 -8.13
N LEU A 108 17.68 -14.10 -9.32
CA LEU A 108 16.74 -14.13 -10.43
C LEU A 108 15.49 -14.95 -10.10
N GLY A 109 15.66 -16.12 -9.46
CA GLY A 109 14.53 -16.94 -9.01
C GLY A 109 13.65 -16.19 -8.02
N VAL A 110 14.25 -15.54 -7.01
CA VAL A 110 13.51 -14.71 -6.04
C VAL A 110 12.83 -13.54 -6.75
N ALA A 111 13.48 -12.88 -7.71
CA ALA A 111 12.91 -11.76 -8.45
C ALA A 111 11.69 -12.16 -9.28
N VAL A 112 11.75 -13.29 -9.97
CA VAL A 112 10.60 -13.82 -10.73
C VAL A 112 9.42 -14.11 -9.81
N TRP A 113 9.63 -14.87 -8.74
CA TRP A 113 8.55 -15.21 -7.81
C TRP A 113 8.00 -13.99 -7.07
N ALA A 114 8.86 -13.03 -6.69
CA ALA A 114 8.45 -11.79 -6.07
C ALA A 114 7.59 -10.91 -7.01
N THR A 115 7.97 -10.85 -8.28
CA THR A 115 7.21 -10.13 -9.31
C THR A 115 5.85 -10.77 -9.54
N LEU A 116 5.80 -12.10 -9.67
CA LEU A 116 4.55 -12.85 -9.79
C LEU A 116 3.66 -12.68 -8.55
N ALA A 117 4.25 -12.71 -7.34
CA ALA A 117 3.54 -12.45 -6.09
C ALA A 117 2.87 -11.06 -6.09
N GLY A 118 3.59 -10.02 -6.56
CA GLY A 118 3.04 -8.69 -6.75
C GLY A 118 1.87 -8.67 -7.72
N GLY A 119 2.00 -9.36 -8.85
CA GLY A 119 0.92 -9.53 -9.82
C GLY A 119 -0.31 -10.21 -9.23
N CYS A 120 -0.13 -11.33 -8.53
CA CYS A 120 -1.22 -12.04 -7.84
C CYS A 120 -1.90 -11.15 -6.81
N ALA A 121 -1.13 -10.45 -5.96
CA ALA A 121 -1.65 -9.54 -4.96
C ALA A 121 -2.48 -8.40 -5.59
N GLY A 122 -1.96 -7.77 -6.66
CA GLY A 122 -2.66 -6.72 -7.40
C GLY A 122 -3.95 -7.22 -8.03
N ALA A 123 -3.92 -8.42 -8.63
CA ALA A 123 -5.06 -8.99 -9.30
C ALA A 123 -6.26 -9.22 -8.37
N PHE A 124 -6.04 -9.72 -7.14
CA PHE A 124 -7.19 -10.01 -6.28
C PHE A 124 -7.59 -8.86 -5.36
N THR A 125 -6.68 -7.98 -4.94
CA THR A 125 -7.02 -6.89 -4.00
C THR A 125 -7.98 -5.87 -4.58
N GLY A 126 -7.86 -5.52 -5.87
CA GLY A 126 -8.81 -4.66 -6.56
C GLY A 126 -10.21 -5.29 -6.63
N VAL A 127 -10.27 -6.58 -6.97
CA VAL A 127 -11.53 -7.36 -7.03
C VAL A 127 -12.14 -7.51 -5.64
N LEU A 128 -11.29 -7.66 -4.59
CA LEU A 128 -11.70 -7.75 -3.19
C LEU A 128 -12.41 -6.47 -2.72
N MET A 129 -11.87 -5.31 -3.06
CA MET A 129 -12.49 -4.01 -2.78
C MET A 129 -13.84 -3.86 -3.50
N ALA A 130 -13.91 -4.27 -4.76
CA ALA A 130 -15.14 -4.25 -5.54
C ALA A 130 -16.21 -5.19 -4.95
N GLU A 131 -15.82 -6.39 -4.52
CA GLU A 131 -16.73 -7.37 -3.90
C GLU A 131 -17.26 -6.86 -2.55
N ALA A 132 -16.38 -6.36 -1.68
CA ALA A 132 -16.75 -5.81 -0.37
C ALA A 132 -17.74 -4.65 -0.51
N SER A 133 -17.51 -3.75 -1.49
CA SER A 133 -18.40 -2.61 -1.75
C SER A 133 -19.74 -3.01 -2.34
N ALA A 134 -19.80 -4.08 -3.15
CA ALA A 134 -21.01 -4.55 -3.79
C ALA A 134 -21.98 -5.26 -2.83
N ARG A 135 -21.48 -5.77 -1.70
CA ARG A 135 -22.29 -6.52 -0.71
C ARG A 135 -22.85 -5.67 0.43
N VAL A 136 -22.72 -4.36 0.36
CA VAL A 136 -23.19 -3.44 1.39
C VAL A 136 -24.00 -2.31 0.77
N ALA A 137 -24.91 -1.71 1.55
CA ALA A 137 -25.64 -0.51 1.12
C ALA A 137 -24.68 0.66 0.93
N ASP A 138 -25.03 1.61 0.02
CA ASP A 138 -24.17 2.76 -0.33
C ASP A 138 -23.65 3.53 0.90
N ARG A 139 -24.52 3.77 1.88
CA ARG A 139 -24.15 4.45 3.14
C ARG A 139 -23.12 3.69 3.98
N GLN A 140 -22.92 2.41 3.74
CA GLN A 140 -21.99 1.54 4.50
C GLN A 140 -20.71 1.22 3.72
N ARG A 141 -20.61 1.61 2.43
CA ARG A 141 -19.47 1.29 1.56
C ARG A 141 -18.14 1.78 2.15
N GLY A 142 -18.09 3.03 2.62
CA GLY A 142 -16.88 3.57 3.23
C GLY A 142 -16.42 2.75 4.44
N ARG A 143 -17.35 2.32 5.30
CA ARG A 143 -17.04 1.47 6.46
C ARG A 143 -16.55 0.09 6.05
N ALA A 144 -17.18 -0.54 5.05
CA ALA A 144 -16.76 -1.84 4.54
C ALA A 144 -15.35 -1.80 3.93
N LEU A 145 -15.09 -0.79 3.08
CA LEU A 145 -13.76 -0.57 2.50
C LEU A 145 -12.71 -0.26 3.56
N GLY A 146 -13.07 0.49 4.62
CA GLY A 146 -12.20 0.75 5.77
C GLY A 146 -11.77 -0.55 6.47
N TRP A 147 -12.68 -1.50 6.66
CA TRP A 147 -12.36 -2.82 7.22
C TRP A 147 -11.42 -3.63 6.32
N VAL A 148 -11.62 -3.62 5.02
CA VAL A 148 -10.68 -4.27 4.07
C VAL A 148 -9.31 -3.63 4.14
N MET A 149 -9.24 -2.29 4.13
CA MET A 149 -7.98 -1.54 4.20
C MET A 149 -7.26 -1.67 5.56
N ALA A 150 -7.98 -2.02 6.63
CA ALA A 150 -7.38 -2.31 7.93
C ALA A 150 -6.34 -3.43 7.86
N GLY A 151 -6.49 -4.38 6.92
CA GLY A 151 -5.48 -5.41 6.65
C GLY A 151 -4.11 -4.83 6.28
N GLN A 152 -4.07 -3.77 5.48
CA GLN A 152 -2.82 -3.08 5.15
C GLN A 152 -2.19 -2.39 6.36
N SER A 153 -3.01 -1.76 7.20
CA SER A 153 -2.53 -1.12 8.44
C SER A 153 -2.01 -2.16 9.44
N LEU A 154 -2.69 -3.30 9.56
CA LEU A 154 -2.24 -4.42 10.37
C LEU A 154 -0.91 -4.99 9.89
N THR A 155 -0.65 -5.00 8.59
CA THR A 155 0.65 -5.44 8.05
C THR A 155 1.78 -4.55 8.58
N LEU A 156 1.60 -3.25 8.60
CA LEU A 156 2.62 -2.33 9.10
C LEU A 156 2.79 -2.44 10.61
N LEU A 157 1.69 -2.54 11.36
CA LEU A 157 1.71 -2.53 12.82
C LEU A 157 2.14 -3.88 13.42
N VAL A 158 1.71 -4.98 12.81
CA VAL A 158 1.92 -6.34 13.34
C VAL A 158 2.75 -7.17 12.37
N GLY A 159 2.40 -7.19 11.08
CA GLY A 159 3.01 -8.07 10.09
C GLY A 159 4.51 -7.85 9.91
N VAL A 160 4.95 -6.60 9.74
CA VAL A 160 6.37 -6.29 9.52
C VAL A 160 7.21 -6.46 10.80
N PRO A 161 6.80 -5.95 11.98
CA PRO A 161 7.51 -6.20 13.22
C PRO A 161 7.58 -7.69 13.59
N LEU A 162 6.47 -8.42 13.43
CA LEU A 162 6.41 -9.85 13.70
C LEU A 162 7.29 -10.65 12.73
N ALA A 163 7.32 -10.25 11.45
CA ALA A 163 8.22 -10.84 10.46
C ALA A 163 9.69 -10.64 10.83
N ALA A 164 10.07 -9.45 11.31
CA ALA A 164 11.43 -9.19 11.78
C ALA A 164 11.77 -10.05 13.00
N TRP A 165 10.85 -10.20 13.95
CA TRP A 165 11.06 -11.01 15.15
C TRP A 165 11.12 -12.51 14.83
N ILE A 166 10.15 -13.06 14.11
CA ILE A 166 10.14 -14.49 13.70
C ILE A 166 11.32 -14.78 12.79
N GLY A 167 11.64 -13.87 11.88
CA GLY A 167 12.72 -14.02 10.93
C GLY A 167 14.10 -14.13 11.56
N ALA A 168 14.28 -13.64 12.78
CA ALA A 168 15.51 -13.86 13.54
C ALA A 168 15.77 -15.35 13.84
N TYR A 169 14.71 -16.19 13.83
CA TYR A 169 14.79 -17.63 14.08
C TYR A 169 14.72 -18.46 12.81
N VAL A 170 13.84 -18.09 11.87
CA VAL A 170 13.57 -18.89 10.65
C VAL A 170 14.10 -18.28 9.36
N GLY A 171 14.72 -17.10 9.43
CA GLY A 171 15.21 -16.35 8.28
C GLY A 171 14.08 -15.81 7.38
N TRP A 172 14.46 -15.06 6.35
CA TRP A 172 13.52 -14.47 5.39
C TRP A 172 12.77 -15.55 4.58
N ARG A 173 13.37 -16.71 4.34
CA ARG A 173 12.74 -17.85 3.67
C ARG A 173 11.57 -18.39 4.48
N GLY A 174 11.78 -18.61 5.79
CA GLY A 174 10.72 -19.05 6.70
C GLY A 174 9.58 -18.03 6.81
N VAL A 175 9.90 -16.74 6.84
CA VAL A 175 8.87 -15.68 6.81
C VAL A 175 8.04 -15.73 5.54
N ASN A 176 8.65 -15.95 4.36
CA ASN A 176 7.90 -16.13 3.13
C ASN A 176 6.93 -17.33 3.19
N LEU A 177 7.34 -18.44 3.83
CA LEU A 177 6.44 -19.59 4.06
C LEU A 177 5.30 -19.26 5.03
N CYS A 178 5.57 -18.49 6.09
CA CYS A 178 4.51 -17.99 6.98
C CYS A 178 3.50 -17.13 6.21
N VAL A 179 3.96 -16.21 5.35
CA VAL A 179 3.08 -15.40 4.50
C VAL A 179 2.29 -16.27 3.52
N ALA A 180 2.90 -17.32 2.95
CA ALA A 180 2.18 -18.31 2.13
C ALA A 180 1.05 -18.98 2.92
N GLY A 181 1.29 -19.39 4.17
CA GLY A 181 0.28 -19.95 5.05
C GLY A 181 -0.88 -18.98 5.32
N VAL A 182 -0.57 -17.71 5.58
CA VAL A 182 -1.60 -16.67 5.77
C VAL A 182 -2.40 -16.44 4.48
N ALA A 183 -1.76 -16.48 3.31
CA ALA A 183 -2.45 -16.35 2.02
C ALA A 183 -3.39 -17.54 1.75
N LEU A 184 -2.99 -18.76 2.10
CA LEU A 184 -3.87 -19.94 2.02
C LEU A 184 -5.05 -19.84 2.99
N ALA A 185 -4.82 -19.38 4.23
CA ALA A 185 -5.90 -19.14 5.18
C ALA A 185 -6.90 -18.08 4.65
N ALA A 186 -6.40 -17.02 4.03
CA ALA A 186 -7.22 -16.01 3.37
C ALA A 186 -8.02 -16.59 2.19
N ALA A 187 -7.40 -17.46 1.38
CA ALA A 187 -8.08 -18.16 0.28
C ALA A 187 -9.23 -19.02 0.78
N LEU A 188 -9.02 -19.79 1.84
CA LEU A 188 -10.05 -20.63 2.45
C LEU A 188 -11.20 -19.79 3.04
N ALA A 189 -10.87 -18.72 3.76
CA ALA A 189 -11.86 -17.81 4.32
C ALA A 189 -12.69 -17.12 3.23
N LEU A 190 -12.05 -16.65 2.14
CA LEU A 190 -12.73 -16.06 0.99
C LEU A 190 -13.55 -17.10 0.22
N PHE A 191 -13.06 -18.31 0.05
CA PHE A 191 -13.82 -19.40 -0.54
C PHE A 191 -15.12 -19.65 0.23
N ALA A 192 -15.07 -19.78 1.56
CA ALA A 192 -16.21 -20.02 2.42
C ALA A 192 -17.23 -18.85 2.41
N THR A 193 -16.74 -17.60 2.32
CA THR A 193 -17.60 -16.42 2.43
C THR A 193 -18.16 -15.93 1.09
N THR A 194 -17.62 -16.41 -0.04
CA THR A 194 -18.07 -16.02 -1.40
C THR A 194 -18.88 -17.11 -2.11
N LEU A 195 -19.37 -18.11 -1.38
CA LEU A 195 -20.17 -19.23 -1.95
C LEU A 195 -21.50 -18.76 -2.57
N ARG A 196 -22.10 -17.69 -2.05
CA ARG A 196 -23.36 -17.15 -2.58
C ARG A 196 -23.05 -16.08 -3.61
N PRO A 197 -23.49 -16.25 -4.89
CA PRO A 197 -23.42 -15.20 -5.89
C PRO A 197 -24.17 -13.95 -5.38
N VAL A 198 -23.68 -12.78 -5.73
CA VAL A 198 -24.47 -11.55 -5.57
C VAL A 198 -25.29 -11.41 -6.83
N ASP A 199 -26.59 -11.71 -6.73
CA ASP A 199 -27.57 -11.35 -7.75
C ASP A 199 -27.83 -9.84 -7.67
N GLY A 200 -27.00 -9.06 -8.32
CA GLY A 200 -27.17 -7.63 -8.50
C GLY A 200 -26.98 -7.28 -9.96
N PRO A 201 -27.69 -6.27 -10.48
CA PRO A 201 -27.45 -5.82 -11.82
C PRO A 201 -25.97 -5.48 -11.95
N ARG A 202 -25.26 -6.27 -12.77
CA ARG A 202 -23.98 -5.83 -13.30
C ARG A 202 -24.25 -4.48 -13.91
N ALA A 203 -23.60 -3.44 -13.42
CA ALA A 203 -23.64 -2.14 -14.09
C ALA A 203 -23.13 -2.37 -15.51
N ALA A 204 -24.09 -2.64 -16.42
CA ALA A 204 -23.80 -2.82 -17.82
C ALA A 204 -23.28 -1.49 -18.34
N GLY A 205 -21.97 -1.45 -18.54
CA GLY A 205 -21.34 -0.69 -19.58
C GLY A 205 -21.77 0.76 -19.78
N ALA A 206 -21.42 1.65 -18.87
CA ALA A 206 -20.93 2.93 -19.36
C ALA A 206 -19.50 2.66 -19.85
N ALA A 207 -19.23 2.88 -21.14
CA ALA A 207 -17.87 2.82 -21.66
C ALA A 207 -16.96 3.65 -20.74
N PRO A 208 -15.83 3.11 -20.29
CA PRO A 208 -14.95 3.87 -19.39
C PRO A 208 -14.63 5.20 -20.08
N PRO A 209 -14.77 6.35 -19.37
CA PRO A 209 -14.47 7.64 -19.96
C PRO A 209 -13.05 7.59 -20.52
N SER A 210 -12.83 8.19 -21.68
CA SER A 210 -11.54 8.13 -22.34
C SER A 210 -10.44 8.61 -21.37
N LEU A 211 -9.34 7.90 -21.32
CA LEU A 211 -8.20 8.25 -20.46
C LEU A 211 -7.79 9.71 -20.65
N ARG A 212 -7.93 10.21 -21.89
CA ARG A 212 -7.65 11.59 -22.28
C ARG A 212 -8.60 12.60 -21.61
N ALA A 213 -9.85 12.26 -21.37
CA ALA A 213 -10.80 13.12 -20.67
C ALA A 213 -10.50 13.22 -19.16
N ALA A 214 -9.94 12.14 -18.57
CA ALA A 214 -9.53 12.12 -17.17
C ALA A 214 -8.20 12.86 -16.91
N MET A 215 -7.33 13.04 -17.92
CA MET A 215 -5.97 13.58 -17.82
C MET A 215 -5.94 15.12 -17.98
N SER A 216 -6.70 15.85 -17.16
CA SER A 216 -6.54 17.31 -17.07
C SER A 216 -5.21 17.70 -16.42
N GLY A 217 -4.68 18.91 -16.74
CA GLY A 217 -3.43 19.39 -16.11
C GLY A 217 -3.49 19.40 -14.58
N ARG A 218 -4.67 19.64 -13.99
CA ARG A 218 -4.89 19.52 -12.54
C ARG A 218 -4.71 18.08 -12.06
N VAL A 219 -5.29 17.10 -12.76
CA VAL A 219 -5.19 15.67 -12.38
C VAL A 219 -3.75 15.20 -12.52
N VAL A 220 -3.06 15.51 -13.62
CA VAL A 220 -1.64 15.16 -13.80
C VAL A 220 -0.78 15.69 -12.65
N ARG A 221 -0.99 16.93 -12.26
CA ARG A 221 -0.29 17.53 -11.12
C ARG A 221 -0.58 16.81 -9.80
N LEU A 222 -1.85 16.50 -9.50
CA LEU A 222 -2.23 15.76 -8.29
C LEU A 222 -1.61 14.36 -8.28
N LEU A 223 -1.56 13.68 -9.42
CA LEU A 223 -0.89 12.38 -9.55
C LEU A 223 0.62 12.50 -9.34
N ALA A 224 1.27 13.54 -9.88
CA ALA A 224 2.69 13.80 -9.64
C ALA A 224 2.99 14.09 -8.16
N MET A 225 2.12 14.84 -7.48
CA MET A 225 2.19 15.02 -6.02
C MET A 225 2.07 13.68 -5.29
N GLY A 226 1.19 12.79 -5.75
CA GLY A 226 1.03 11.43 -5.22
C GLY A 226 2.28 10.57 -5.41
N VAL A 227 2.94 10.68 -6.57
CA VAL A 227 4.24 10.01 -6.80
C VAL A 227 5.28 10.52 -5.82
N ALA A 228 5.42 11.84 -5.66
CA ALA A 228 6.40 12.43 -4.72
C ALA A 228 6.15 11.97 -3.26
N GLU A 229 4.90 12.00 -2.80
CA GLU A 229 4.53 11.50 -1.46
C GLU A 229 4.90 10.02 -1.30
N ARG A 230 4.59 9.18 -2.32
CA ARG A 230 4.93 7.77 -2.28
C ARG A 230 6.42 7.48 -2.32
N VAL A 231 7.20 8.25 -3.07
CA VAL A 231 8.66 8.15 -3.06
C VAL A 231 9.20 8.47 -1.67
N CYS A 232 8.76 9.58 -1.06
CA CYS A 232 9.18 9.97 0.29
C CYS A 232 8.84 8.90 1.33
N TYR A 233 7.59 8.41 1.33
CA TYR A 233 7.16 7.32 2.22
C TYR A 233 7.96 6.05 1.98
N GLY A 234 8.10 5.63 0.73
CA GLY A 234 8.76 4.39 0.35
C GLY A 234 10.25 4.37 0.66
N LEU A 235 10.96 5.50 0.48
CA LEU A 235 12.37 5.61 0.85
C LEU A 235 12.60 5.20 2.31
N ILE A 236 11.78 5.70 3.23
CA ILE A 236 11.92 5.36 4.64
C ILE A 236 11.34 3.96 4.91
N ALA A 237 10.16 3.63 4.41
CA ALA A 237 9.52 2.34 4.68
C ALA A 237 10.37 1.14 4.22
N VAL A 238 11.12 1.29 3.11
CA VAL A 238 11.99 0.24 2.58
C VAL A 238 13.30 0.15 3.35
N PHE A 239 13.93 1.30 3.65
CA PHE A 239 15.32 1.34 4.11
C PHE A 239 15.49 1.61 5.59
N PHE A 240 14.44 1.95 6.34
CA PHE A 240 14.55 2.31 7.76
C PHE A 240 15.10 1.16 8.63
N ALA A 241 14.60 -0.06 8.41
CA ALA A 241 15.14 -1.23 9.11
C ALA A 241 16.63 -1.42 8.83
N THR A 242 17.03 -1.34 7.55
CA THR A 242 18.41 -1.46 7.10
C THR A 242 19.29 -0.33 7.66
N PHE A 243 18.75 0.90 7.70
CA PHE A 243 19.43 2.04 8.32
C PHE A 243 19.74 1.80 9.80
N LEU A 244 18.74 1.32 10.56
CA LEU A 244 18.93 1.02 11.98
C LEU A 244 19.92 -0.13 12.21
N GLN A 245 19.84 -1.18 11.40
CA GLN A 245 20.79 -2.31 11.47
C GLN A 245 22.21 -1.87 11.15
N ALA A 246 22.40 -1.12 10.07
CA ALA A 246 23.73 -0.69 9.64
C ALA A 246 24.36 0.37 10.55
N THR A 247 23.55 1.30 11.09
CA THR A 247 24.04 2.43 11.90
C THR A 247 24.27 2.03 13.37
N TYR A 248 23.37 1.21 13.93
CA TYR A 248 23.38 0.86 15.36
C TYR A 248 23.70 -0.60 15.64
N ASN A 249 24.08 -1.37 14.63
CA ASN A 249 24.35 -2.82 14.71
C ASN A 249 23.20 -3.62 15.37
N LEU A 250 21.96 -3.19 15.11
CA LEU A 250 20.80 -3.88 15.65
C LEU A 250 20.62 -5.26 15.00
N SER A 251 20.27 -6.23 15.85
CA SER A 251 19.80 -7.52 15.36
C SER A 251 18.46 -7.40 14.66
N LEU A 252 18.11 -8.39 13.85
CA LEU A 252 16.83 -8.45 13.16
C LEU A 252 15.64 -8.37 14.13
N ALA A 253 15.72 -9.07 15.28
CA ALA A 253 14.70 -8.96 16.33
C ALA A 253 14.69 -7.55 16.97
N GLY A 254 15.84 -6.90 17.10
CA GLY A 254 15.99 -5.57 17.68
C GLY A 254 15.29 -4.47 16.89
N VAL A 255 15.10 -4.64 15.56
CA VAL A 255 14.38 -3.64 14.75
C VAL A 255 12.87 -3.79 14.82
N ALA A 256 12.33 -4.86 15.42
CA ALA A 256 10.88 -5.10 15.46
C ALA A 256 10.12 -3.98 16.20
N VAL A 257 10.60 -3.55 17.36
CA VAL A 257 9.99 -2.45 18.14
C VAL A 257 10.06 -1.11 17.40
N PRO A 258 11.24 -0.66 16.90
CA PRO A 258 11.31 0.52 16.02
C PRO A 258 10.34 0.52 14.84
N LEU A 259 10.16 -0.63 14.18
CA LEU A 259 9.22 -0.75 13.06
C LEU A 259 7.75 -0.66 13.51
N ALA A 260 7.41 -1.17 14.70
CA ALA A 260 6.08 -0.98 15.28
C ALA A 260 5.82 0.50 15.63
N VAL A 261 6.80 1.19 16.20
CA VAL A 261 6.75 2.65 16.48
C VAL A 261 6.57 3.44 15.17
N PHE A 262 7.31 3.09 14.13
CA PHE A 262 7.14 3.67 12.79
C PHE A 262 5.72 3.48 12.26
N ALA A 263 5.16 2.28 12.39
CA ALA A 263 3.80 1.99 11.95
C ALA A 263 2.74 2.79 12.71
N LEU A 264 2.91 2.97 14.03
CA LEU A 264 2.03 3.83 14.84
C LEU A 264 2.07 5.28 14.35
N GLY A 265 3.25 5.79 13.99
CA GLY A 265 3.41 7.12 13.37
C GLY A 265 2.62 7.24 12.07
N SER A 266 2.70 6.23 11.18
CA SER A 266 1.97 6.22 9.91
C SER A 266 0.45 6.21 10.10
N ILE A 267 -0.05 5.39 11.02
CA ILE A 267 -1.48 5.28 11.33
C ILE A 267 -1.97 6.59 11.97
N GLY A 268 -1.26 7.10 12.98
CA GLY A 268 -1.60 8.35 13.66
C GLY A 268 -1.61 9.55 12.70
N GLY A 269 -0.58 9.67 11.86
CA GLY A 269 -0.50 10.72 10.84
C GLY A 269 -1.64 10.64 9.82
N THR A 270 -2.03 9.43 9.40
CA THR A 270 -3.16 9.24 8.49
C THR A 270 -4.49 9.66 9.14
N ILE A 271 -4.71 9.34 10.42
CA ILE A 271 -5.92 9.74 11.17
C ILE A 271 -5.98 11.26 11.31
N VAL A 272 -4.90 11.89 11.77
CA VAL A 272 -4.80 13.35 11.90
C VAL A 272 -4.96 14.02 10.53
N GLY A 273 -4.31 13.50 9.50
CA GLY A 273 -4.42 14.00 8.13
C GLY A 273 -5.86 13.94 7.60
N GLY A 274 -6.60 12.87 7.91
CA GLY A 274 -8.03 12.76 7.59
C GLY A 274 -8.85 13.86 8.26
N GLN A 275 -8.66 14.07 9.56
CA GLN A 275 -9.35 15.15 10.30
C GLN A 275 -9.01 16.55 9.76
N LEU A 276 -7.74 16.78 9.40
CA LEU A 276 -7.31 18.05 8.79
C LEU A 276 -7.91 18.26 7.40
N ALA A 277 -7.99 17.18 6.59
CA ALA A 277 -8.60 17.24 5.26
C ALA A 277 -10.10 17.57 5.30
N ASP A 278 -10.79 17.17 6.39
CA ASP A 278 -12.21 17.48 6.60
C ASP A 278 -12.43 18.89 7.16
N ARG A 279 -11.56 19.35 8.06
CA ARG A 279 -11.72 20.63 8.78
C ARG A 279 -11.11 21.83 8.07
N LEU A 280 -10.00 21.62 7.34
CA LEU A 280 -9.28 22.72 6.70
C LEU A 280 -9.75 22.93 5.24
N PRO A 281 -10.09 24.20 4.87
CA PRO A 281 -10.60 24.47 3.53
C PRO A 281 -9.56 24.27 2.44
N ASN A 282 -8.27 24.40 2.77
CA ASN A 282 -7.18 24.35 1.80
C ASN A 282 -6.36 23.07 1.90
N ARG A 283 -6.89 22.01 1.31
CA ARG A 283 -6.27 20.67 1.28
C ARG A 283 -4.88 20.65 0.67
N LEU A 284 -4.65 21.47 -0.38
CA LEU A 284 -3.35 21.55 -1.03
C LEU A 284 -2.30 22.22 -0.15
N LEU A 285 -2.70 23.19 0.68
CA LEU A 285 -1.80 23.79 1.66
C LEU A 285 -1.43 22.78 2.75
N THR A 286 -2.39 22.00 3.25
CA THR A 286 -2.13 20.94 4.23
C THR A 286 -1.13 19.93 3.67
N PHE A 287 -1.31 19.52 2.41
CA PHE A 287 -0.37 18.66 1.72
C PHE A 287 1.04 19.29 1.65
N ALA A 288 1.15 20.55 1.21
CA ALA A 288 2.43 21.23 1.07
C ALA A 288 3.17 21.37 2.41
N VAL A 289 2.46 21.78 3.47
CA VAL A 289 3.03 21.90 4.82
C VAL A 289 3.54 20.55 5.33
N ALA A 290 2.77 19.47 5.14
CA ALA A 290 3.18 18.13 5.51
C ALA A 290 4.42 17.68 4.73
N MET A 291 4.50 17.95 3.42
CA MET A 291 5.67 17.60 2.61
C MET A 291 6.92 18.41 3.04
N PHE A 292 6.80 19.72 3.27
CA PHE A 292 7.94 20.52 3.75
C PHE A 292 8.37 20.11 5.16
N GLY A 293 7.41 19.79 6.05
CA GLY A 293 7.72 19.22 7.36
C GLY A 293 8.47 17.88 7.25
N SER A 294 8.04 17.02 6.33
CA SER A 294 8.74 15.75 6.03
C SER A 294 10.17 16.00 5.54
N ALA A 295 10.40 17.01 4.71
CA ALA A 295 11.74 17.38 4.25
C ALA A 295 12.66 17.73 5.43
N ALA A 296 12.19 18.57 6.35
CA ALA A 296 12.96 18.96 7.53
C ALA A 296 13.29 17.76 8.43
N VAL A 297 12.29 16.90 8.70
CA VAL A 297 12.52 15.71 9.53
C VAL A 297 13.41 14.68 8.84
N ALA A 298 13.36 14.54 7.49
CA ALA A 298 14.27 13.66 6.76
C ALA A 298 15.73 14.09 6.89
N LEU A 299 16.01 15.39 6.77
CA LEU A 299 17.35 15.93 6.97
C LEU A 299 17.85 15.66 8.40
N ALA A 300 16.99 15.84 9.41
CA ALA A 300 17.34 15.53 10.79
C ALA A 300 17.58 14.03 11.01
N LEU A 301 16.73 13.15 10.47
CA LEU A 301 16.79 11.70 10.66
C LEU A 301 18.11 11.10 10.16
N PHE A 302 18.54 11.49 8.97
CA PHE A 302 19.75 10.94 8.35
C PHE A 302 21.00 11.80 8.59
N GLY A 303 20.84 13.06 8.99
CA GLY A 303 21.94 13.95 9.34
C GLY A 303 22.37 13.88 10.81
N TRP A 304 21.49 13.42 11.72
CA TRP A 304 21.78 13.33 13.14
C TRP A 304 21.62 11.91 13.66
N THR A 305 22.76 11.26 13.87
CA THR A 305 22.82 9.86 14.35
C THR A 305 23.20 9.80 15.85
N GLY A 306 22.73 10.76 16.63
CA GLY A 306 23.12 10.92 18.06
C GLY A 306 22.59 9.84 19.01
N GLY A 307 21.92 8.79 18.51
CA GLY A 307 21.46 7.66 19.30
C GLY A 307 20.22 6.97 18.72
N LEU A 308 20.06 5.70 19.06
CA LEU A 308 18.96 4.86 18.57
C LEU A 308 17.58 5.47 18.89
N SER A 309 17.36 5.90 20.13
CA SER A 309 16.07 6.50 20.55
C SER A 309 15.73 7.76 19.76
N GLY A 310 16.75 8.61 19.49
CA GLY A 310 16.59 9.81 18.65
C GLY A 310 16.20 9.46 17.21
N SER A 311 16.88 8.49 16.59
CA SER A 311 16.55 8.04 15.24
C SER A 311 15.18 7.38 15.16
N VAL A 312 14.76 6.63 16.18
CA VAL A 312 13.41 6.04 16.24
C VAL A 312 12.35 7.14 16.39
N ALA A 313 12.58 8.14 17.24
CA ALA A 313 11.67 9.28 17.41
C ALA A 313 11.56 10.12 16.13
N LEU A 314 12.69 10.37 15.44
CA LEU A 314 12.70 11.07 14.16
C LEU A 314 12.03 10.24 13.04
N GLY A 315 12.23 8.92 13.03
CA GLY A 315 11.54 8.02 12.10
C GLY A 315 10.02 8.04 12.30
N PHE A 316 9.56 8.01 13.55
CA PHE A 316 8.14 8.20 13.91
C PHE A 316 7.65 9.57 13.43
N GLY A 317 8.36 10.64 13.78
CA GLY A 317 7.99 12.01 13.39
C GLY A 317 7.92 12.18 11.87
N TYR A 318 8.90 11.63 11.14
CA TYR A 318 8.90 11.65 9.68
C TYR A 318 7.65 11.02 9.09
N VAL A 319 7.38 9.75 9.45
CA VAL A 319 6.25 9.05 8.86
C VAL A 319 4.91 9.63 9.30
N PHE A 320 4.83 10.14 10.53
CA PHE A 320 3.64 10.82 11.04
C PHE A 320 3.31 12.06 10.20
N VAL A 321 4.29 12.94 10.01
CA VAL A 321 4.13 14.17 9.22
C VAL A 321 3.85 13.85 7.74
N ASN A 322 4.58 12.89 7.14
CA ASN A 322 4.37 12.48 5.77
C ASN A 322 2.96 11.90 5.55
N ALA A 323 2.48 11.07 6.48
CA ALA A 323 1.16 10.44 6.38
C ALA A 323 0.00 11.43 6.45
N ILE A 324 0.19 12.63 7.01
CA ILE A 324 -0.81 13.72 7.00
C ILE A 324 -1.11 14.21 5.57
N ALA A 325 -0.12 14.16 4.67
CA ALA A 325 -0.29 14.64 3.29
C ALA A 325 -1.32 13.81 2.49
N ARG A 326 -1.34 12.50 2.70
CA ARG A 326 -2.09 11.55 1.87
C ARG A 326 -3.61 11.75 1.86
N PRO A 327 -4.32 11.90 3.00
CA PRO A 327 -5.77 12.12 3.00
C PRO A 327 -6.18 13.40 2.28
N SER A 328 -5.39 14.46 2.43
CA SER A 328 -5.62 15.74 1.74
C SER A 328 -5.51 15.59 0.22
N LEU A 329 -4.53 14.82 -0.27
CA LEU A 329 -4.36 14.51 -1.69
C LEU A 329 -5.51 13.65 -2.21
N MET A 330 -5.90 12.60 -1.48
CA MET A 330 -7.01 11.72 -1.86
C MET A 330 -8.33 12.49 -1.95
N ALA A 331 -8.59 13.39 -1.01
CA ALA A 331 -9.77 14.25 -1.04
C ALA A 331 -9.74 15.25 -2.23
N ALA A 332 -8.55 15.71 -2.64
CA ALA A 332 -8.39 16.56 -3.82
C ALA A 332 -8.61 15.78 -5.13
N LEU A 333 -8.12 14.53 -5.21
CA LEU A 333 -8.34 13.61 -6.34
C LEU A 333 -9.79 13.16 -6.47
N ALA A 334 -10.51 13.01 -5.36
CA ALA A 334 -11.93 12.69 -5.36
C ALA A 334 -12.83 13.87 -5.78
N ASN A 335 -12.31 15.11 -5.72
CA ASN A 335 -13.03 16.32 -6.11
C ASN A 335 -12.84 16.65 -7.61
N VAL A 336 -13.24 15.70 -8.44
CA VAL A 336 -13.31 15.78 -9.91
C VAL A 336 -14.72 15.39 -10.35
N PRO A 337 -15.15 15.72 -11.59
CA PRO A 337 -16.47 15.32 -12.11
C PRO A 337 -16.71 13.80 -11.93
N ASP A 338 -17.97 13.44 -11.64
CA ASP A 338 -18.34 12.06 -11.31
C ASP A 338 -18.01 11.07 -12.44
N GLU A 339 -18.09 11.52 -13.70
CA GLU A 339 -17.86 10.74 -14.90
C GLU A 339 -16.41 10.23 -14.98
N VAL A 340 -15.43 10.99 -14.48
CA VAL A 340 -14.01 10.66 -14.55
C VAL A 340 -13.43 10.22 -13.20
N ARG A 341 -14.18 10.34 -12.10
CA ARG A 341 -13.70 10.08 -10.73
C ARG A 341 -13.11 8.69 -10.57
N GLY A 342 -13.80 7.67 -11.08
CA GLY A 342 -13.32 6.28 -11.02
C GLY A 342 -11.99 6.09 -11.72
N THR A 343 -11.84 6.67 -12.92
CA THR A 343 -10.59 6.62 -13.70
C THR A 343 -9.45 7.35 -12.99
N VAL A 344 -9.71 8.53 -12.41
CA VAL A 344 -8.71 9.31 -11.67
C VAL A 344 -8.23 8.57 -10.42
N LEU A 345 -9.14 7.95 -9.67
CA LEU A 345 -8.78 7.14 -8.51
C LEU A 345 -8.01 5.87 -8.91
N GLY A 346 -8.34 5.25 -10.04
CA GLY A 346 -7.57 4.16 -10.63
C GLY A 346 -6.15 4.58 -11.01
N LEU A 347 -6.00 5.74 -11.68
CA LEU A 347 -4.70 6.31 -12.01
C LEU A 347 -3.84 6.62 -10.76
N ASN A 348 -4.48 6.97 -9.64
CA ASN A 348 -3.75 7.17 -8.38
C ASN A 348 -3.10 5.86 -7.86
N VAL A 349 -3.70 4.69 -8.10
CA VAL A 349 -3.08 3.40 -7.77
C VAL A 349 -1.82 3.18 -8.61
N THR A 350 -1.90 3.50 -9.90
CA THR A 350 -0.73 3.42 -10.80
C THR A 350 0.35 4.42 -10.39
N SER A 351 -0.02 5.66 -10.04
CA SER A 351 0.94 6.66 -9.56
C SER A 351 1.61 6.23 -8.26
N ALA A 352 0.88 5.57 -7.36
CA ALA A 352 1.46 4.99 -6.15
C ALA A 352 2.50 3.89 -6.47
N SER A 353 2.24 3.04 -7.47
CA SER A 353 3.19 2.03 -7.92
C SER A 353 4.46 2.67 -8.51
N VAL A 354 4.32 3.74 -9.30
CA VAL A 354 5.46 4.54 -9.80
C VAL A 354 6.25 5.15 -8.64
N GLY A 355 5.57 5.64 -7.60
CA GLY A 355 6.23 6.16 -6.40
C GLY A 355 7.03 5.10 -5.64
N TRP A 356 6.51 3.89 -5.48
CA TRP A 356 7.24 2.77 -4.87
C TRP A 356 8.45 2.34 -5.72
N LEU A 357 8.29 2.29 -7.06
CA LEU A 357 9.39 2.05 -8.00
C LEU A 357 10.49 3.11 -7.81
N GLY A 358 10.09 4.39 -7.79
CA GLY A 358 11.01 5.51 -7.58
C GLY A 358 11.73 5.43 -6.23
N ALA A 359 11.02 5.09 -5.16
CA ALA A 359 11.61 4.93 -3.82
C ALA A 359 12.70 3.84 -3.80
N ALA A 360 12.40 2.66 -4.34
CA ALA A 360 13.35 1.55 -4.36
C ALA A 360 14.56 1.84 -5.29
N ALA A 361 14.32 2.37 -6.48
CA ALA A 361 15.37 2.68 -7.44
C ALA A 361 16.28 3.83 -6.99
N LEU A 362 15.68 4.96 -6.58
CA LEU A 362 16.44 6.13 -6.10
C LEU A 362 17.13 5.83 -4.77
N GLY A 363 16.47 5.12 -3.85
CA GLY A 363 17.05 4.72 -2.57
C GLY A 363 18.19 3.73 -2.77
N GLY A 364 18.03 2.72 -3.64
CA GLY A 364 19.09 1.78 -3.98
C GLY A 364 20.30 2.45 -4.65
N TRP A 365 20.04 3.37 -5.59
CA TRP A 365 21.09 4.16 -6.24
C TRP A 365 21.83 5.05 -5.22
N MET A 366 21.09 5.78 -4.37
CA MET A 366 21.69 6.66 -3.35
C MET A 366 22.51 5.86 -2.35
N LEU A 367 22.02 4.68 -1.95
CA LEU A 367 22.74 3.79 -1.04
C LEU A 367 24.09 3.33 -1.62
N ALA A 368 24.12 3.06 -2.92
CA ALA A 368 25.34 2.66 -3.63
C ALA A 368 26.35 3.81 -3.77
N GLN A 369 25.89 5.07 -3.88
CA GLN A 369 26.78 6.22 -4.12
C GLN A 369 27.25 6.90 -2.83
N GLN A 370 26.36 7.14 -1.89
CA GLN A 370 26.60 7.95 -0.70
C GLN A 370 26.20 7.28 0.62
N GLY A 371 25.74 6.02 0.56
CA GLY A 371 25.19 5.36 1.73
C GLY A 371 23.96 6.08 2.28
N PHE A 372 23.72 5.97 3.58
CA PHE A 372 22.56 6.59 4.22
C PHE A 372 22.65 8.12 4.36
N ALA A 373 23.85 8.71 4.26
CA ALA A 373 24.01 10.17 4.34
C ALA A 373 23.26 10.90 3.21
N GLY A 374 23.15 10.29 2.03
CA GLY A 374 22.42 10.86 0.89
C GLY A 374 20.89 10.78 1.00
N PHE A 375 20.32 9.98 1.91
CA PHE A 375 18.88 9.79 2.03
C PHE A 375 18.15 11.03 2.50
N GLY A 376 18.74 11.78 3.45
CA GLY A 376 18.16 13.03 3.93
C GLY A 376 17.95 14.05 2.81
N PRO A 377 19.01 14.47 2.10
CA PRO A 377 18.91 15.38 0.95
C PRO A 377 17.98 14.86 -0.17
N LEU A 378 18.03 13.57 -0.50
CA LEU A 378 17.16 12.96 -1.50
C LEU A 378 15.69 13.07 -1.12
N ALA A 379 15.33 12.61 0.10
CA ALA A 379 13.95 12.66 0.58
C ALA A 379 13.46 14.11 0.72
N ALA A 380 14.31 15.03 1.20
CA ALA A 380 13.99 16.45 1.29
C ALA A 380 13.76 17.07 -0.08
N GLY A 381 14.60 16.78 -1.07
CA GLY A 381 14.42 17.28 -2.43
C GLY A 381 13.10 16.85 -3.06
N VAL A 382 12.78 15.55 -2.96
CA VAL A 382 11.49 15.02 -3.47
C VAL A 382 10.31 15.62 -2.71
N ALA A 383 10.42 15.76 -1.39
CA ALA A 383 9.35 16.35 -0.57
C ALA A 383 9.12 17.82 -0.91
N VAL A 384 10.18 18.60 -1.10
CA VAL A 384 10.10 20.02 -1.53
C VAL A 384 9.46 20.13 -2.91
N LEU A 385 9.84 19.27 -3.88
CA LEU A 385 9.20 19.24 -5.19
C LEU A 385 7.70 18.93 -5.09
N GLY A 386 7.33 17.92 -4.30
CA GLY A 386 5.92 17.58 -4.06
C GLY A 386 5.14 18.72 -3.42
N GLY A 387 5.71 19.38 -2.41
CA GLY A 387 5.12 20.54 -1.74
C GLY A 387 4.99 21.76 -2.68
N ALA A 388 6.01 22.03 -3.50
CA ALA A 388 5.99 23.09 -4.49
C ALA A 388 4.89 22.87 -5.53
N LEU A 389 4.73 21.65 -6.06
CA LEU A 389 3.63 21.31 -6.99
C LEU A 389 2.24 21.60 -6.39
N ALA A 390 2.06 21.49 -5.07
CA ALA A 390 0.80 21.84 -4.42
C ALA A 390 0.54 23.35 -4.40
N LEU A 391 1.58 24.18 -4.35
CA LEU A 391 1.48 25.63 -4.29
C LEU A 391 1.34 26.28 -5.67
N PHE A 392 2.00 25.76 -6.71
CA PHE A 392 2.01 26.31 -8.07
C PHE A 392 0.68 26.29 -8.83
N GLY A 393 -0.40 25.83 -8.29
CA GLY A 393 -1.69 25.74 -8.97
C GLY A 393 -2.81 26.51 -8.30
N ARG A 394 -2.48 27.55 -7.56
CA ARG A 394 -3.42 28.41 -6.84
C ARG A 394 -4.02 29.56 -7.68
N ARG A 395 -3.69 29.64 -8.97
CA ARG A 395 -4.25 30.66 -9.90
C ARG A 395 -5.40 30.12 -10.70
#